data_4f8aa4ed695640d1070608d73d0ca634
#
_entry.id   4f8aa4ed695640d1070608d73d0ca634
#
_cell.length_a   1.000
_cell.length_b   1.000
_cell.length_c   1.000
_cell.angle_alpha   90.00
_cell.angle_beta   90.00
_cell.angle_gamma   90.00
#
_symmetry.space_group_name_H-M   'P 1'
#
loop_
_entity.id
_entity.type
_entity.pdbx_description
1 polymer ?
#
loop_
_entity_poly.entity_id
_entity_poly.type
_entity_poly.pdbx_seq_one_letter_code
_entity_poly.pdbx_strand_id
1 'polypeptide(L)'
;AVHQSAVAAVRLKDSIRMTDQDNTKAVDRSRFRLIQTPQTFDIDLIKHAYQIKEDASLTDDASVAEKSGHVISLFEGSYENIKITTPEDLIVAEALLHSKRL
;
A
#
# COMPACT_ATOMS: atom_id res chain seq x y z
N ALA A 1 22.01 -0.75 -7.99
CA ALA A 1 20.58 -0.57 -7.93
C ALA A 1 20.23 0.89 -7.75
N VAL A 2 19.32 1.33 -8.52
CA VAL A 2 18.95 2.72 -8.61
C VAL A 2 17.91 3.11 -7.56
N HIS A 3 17.16 2.12 -7.05
CA HIS A 3 16.07 2.36 -6.11
C HIS A 3 16.44 1.86 -4.72
N GLN A 4 16.17 2.70 -3.72
CA GLN A 4 16.39 2.36 -2.30
C GLN A 4 15.14 1.79 -1.64
N SER A 5 14.06 1.64 -2.39
CA SER A 5 12.81 1.07 -1.88
C SER A 5 12.09 0.28 -2.97
N ALA A 6 11.27 -0.67 -2.55
CA ALA A 6 10.41 -1.43 -3.43
C ALA A 6 9.14 -1.79 -2.67
N VAL A 7 8.01 -1.28 -3.12
CA VAL A 7 6.72 -1.42 -2.44
C VAL A 7 5.71 -2.00 -3.42
N ALA A 8 5.10 -3.13 -3.05
CA ALA A 8 4.07 -3.76 -3.88
C ALA A 8 2.82 -2.89 -3.94
N ALA A 9 2.26 -2.73 -5.13
CA ALA A 9 1.06 -1.92 -5.35
C ALA A 9 0.25 -2.45 -6.51
N VAL A 10 -1.07 -2.24 -6.46
CA VAL A 10 -1.97 -2.60 -7.56
C VAL A 10 -2.87 -1.42 -7.90
N ARG A 11 -3.40 -1.43 -9.12
CA ARG A 11 -4.35 -0.43 -9.58
C ARG A 11 -5.70 -0.63 -8.89
N LEU A 12 -6.43 0.46 -8.71
CA LEU A 12 -7.79 0.41 -8.20
C LEU A 12 -8.73 -0.15 -9.27
N LYS A 13 -9.61 -1.05 -8.86
CA LYS A 13 -10.68 -1.57 -9.72
C LYS A 13 -11.98 -0.77 -9.56
N ASP A 14 -12.21 -0.26 -8.36
CA ASP A 14 -13.43 0.46 -8.02
C ASP A 14 -13.28 1.95 -8.24
N SER A 15 -14.38 2.62 -8.53
CA SER A 15 -14.41 4.07 -8.51
C SER A 15 -14.25 4.57 -7.09
N ILE A 16 -13.51 5.66 -6.92
CA ILE A 16 -13.28 6.26 -5.61
C ILE A 16 -13.71 7.72 -5.62
N ARG A 17 -13.99 8.24 -4.46
CA ARG A 17 -14.36 9.64 -4.27
C ARG A 17 -13.54 10.24 -3.16
N MET A 18 -13.15 11.49 -3.33
CA MET A 18 -12.58 12.28 -2.25
C MET A 18 -13.72 12.90 -1.45
N THR A 19 -13.70 12.78 -0.14
CA THR A 19 -14.71 13.36 0.74
C THR A 19 -14.08 14.41 1.61
N ASP A 20 -14.85 15.50 1.83
CA ASP A 20 -14.45 16.59 2.70
C ASP A 20 -15.72 17.11 3.38
N GLN A 21 -15.91 16.76 4.66
CA GLN A 21 -17.12 17.05 5.42
C GLN A 21 -18.37 16.59 4.65
N ASP A 22 -19.20 17.52 4.18
CA ASP A 22 -20.45 17.20 3.46
C ASP A 22 -20.27 17.13 1.95
N ASN A 23 -19.06 17.36 1.46
CA ASN A 23 -18.79 17.39 0.02
C ASN A 23 -18.09 16.11 -0.46
N THR A 24 -18.40 15.69 -1.67
CA THR A 24 -17.71 14.59 -2.32
C THR A 24 -17.31 14.98 -3.75
N LYS A 25 -16.22 14.40 -4.21
CA LYS A 25 -15.70 14.66 -5.55
C LYS A 25 -15.17 13.38 -6.18
N ALA A 26 -15.53 13.15 -7.43
CA ALA A 26 -14.94 12.05 -8.19
C ALA A 26 -13.47 12.34 -8.46
N VAL A 27 -12.64 11.30 -8.38
CA VAL A 27 -11.22 11.41 -8.71
C VAL A 27 -10.85 10.40 -9.77
N ASP A 28 -9.77 10.67 -10.50
CA ASP A 28 -9.25 9.76 -11.51
C ASP A 28 -8.49 8.63 -10.82
N ARG A 29 -9.12 7.46 -10.73
CA ARG A 29 -8.53 6.29 -10.06
C ARG A 29 -7.23 5.82 -10.69
N SER A 30 -6.96 6.15 -11.95
CA SER A 30 -5.72 5.75 -12.61
C SER A 30 -4.47 6.39 -11.99
N ARG A 31 -4.65 7.46 -11.22
CA ARG A 31 -3.57 8.15 -10.52
C ARG A 31 -3.33 7.60 -9.11
N PHE A 32 -4.04 6.57 -8.71
CA PHE A 32 -3.98 5.99 -7.38
C PHE A 32 -3.58 4.53 -7.45
N ARG A 33 -2.99 4.05 -6.37
CA ARG A 33 -2.60 2.64 -6.22
C ARG A 33 -2.95 2.19 -4.81
N LEU A 34 -3.36 0.92 -4.69
CA LEU A 34 -3.51 0.27 -3.39
C LEU A 34 -2.16 -0.30 -3.01
N ILE A 35 -1.69 0.04 -1.83
CA ILE A 35 -0.39 -0.38 -1.33
C ILE A 35 -0.52 -1.72 -0.61
N GLN A 36 0.37 -2.62 -0.94
CA GLN A 36 0.42 -3.96 -0.36
C GLN A 36 1.73 -4.17 0.40
N THR A 37 1.95 -5.34 0.90
CA THR A 37 3.24 -5.84 1.34
C THR A 37 3.72 -6.88 0.33
N PRO A 38 5.00 -7.10 0.15
CA PRO A 38 6.11 -6.55 0.96
C PRO A 38 6.42 -5.08 0.65
N GLN A 39 6.99 -4.42 1.67
CA GLN A 39 7.56 -3.08 1.54
C GLN A 39 9.02 -3.20 1.95
N THR A 40 9.90 -3.07 0.99
CA THR A 40 11.34 -3.32 1.16
C THR A 40 12.12 -2.01 1.03
N PHE A 41 13.08 -1.81 1.92
CA PHE A 41 13.86 -0.58 1.98
C PHE A 41 15.33 -0.88 2.24
N ASP A 42 16.19 0.01 1.73
CA ASP A 42 17.58 0.07 2.18
C ASP A 42 17.59 0.30 3.70
N ILE A 43 18.45 -0.44 4.43
CA ILE A 43 18.41 -0.41 5.89
C ILE A 43 18.76 0.96 6.46
N ASP A 44 19.72 1.66 5.86
CA ASP A 44 20.10 2.99 6.34
C ASP A 44 19.00 4.01 6.09
N LEU A 45 18.30 3.89 4.95
CA LEU A 45 17.17 4.73 4.61
C LEU A 45 16.06 4.59 5.65
N ILE A 46 15.64 3.36 5.94
CA ILE A 46 14.50 3.14 6.84
C ILE A 46 14.84 3.50 8.29
N LYS A 47 16.07 3.25 8.73
CA LYS A 47 16.51 3.70 10.07
C LYS A 47 16.46 5.21 10.21
N HIS A 48 16.93 5.93 9.20
CA HIS A 48 16.86 7.39 9.19
C HIS A 48 15.40 7.86 9.21
N ALA A 49 14.55 7.23 8.42
CA ALA A 49 13.14 7.59 8.34
C ALA A 49 12.42 7.49 9.69
N TYR A 50 12.73 6.47 10.48
CA TYR A 50 12.10 6.26 11.78
C TYR A 50 12.57 7.22 12.88
N GLN A 51 13.46 8.13 12.57
CA GLN A 51 13.84 9.20 13.49
C GLN A 51 12.84 10.35 13.51
N ILE A 52 11.88 10.37 12.62
CA ILE A 52 10.86 11.42 12.56
C ILE A 52 9.77 11.18 13.62
N LYS A 53 9.05 12.25 13.95
CA LYS A 53 7.94 12.18 14.89
C LYS A 53 6.75 11.47 14.27
N GLU A 54 6.16 10.56 15.02
CA GLU A 54 4.95 9.84 14.63
C GLU A 54 3.75 10.78 14.45
N ASP A 55 2.95 10.55 13.41
CA ASP A 55 1.68 11.25 13.24
C ASP A 55 0.64 10.33 12.55
N ALA A 56 -0.61 10.78 12.50
CA ALA A 56 -1.73 9.98 12.01
C ALA A 56 -1.69 9.70 10.50
N SER A 57 -0.86 10.41 9.75
CA SER A 57 -0.70 10.16 8.31
C SER A 57 0.25 9.01 8.01
N LEU A 58 0.97 8.52 9.02
CA LEU A 58 1.97 7.46 8.87
C LEU A 58 1.31 6.10 9.07
N THR A 59 0.79 5.53 8.00
CA THR A 59 0.01 4.28 8.04
C THR A 59 0.85 3.03 7.75
N ASP A 60 2.06 3.17 7.19
CA ASP A 60 2.95 2.07 6.85
C ASP A 60 4.40 2.56 6.75
N ASP A 61 5.33 1.64 6.51
CA ASP A 61 6.76 1.97 6.39
C ASP A 61 7.03 2.91 5.21
N ALA A 62 6.29 2.75 4.12
CA ALA A 62 6.44 3.63 2.96
C ALA A 62 6.07 5.08 3.31
N SER A 63 4.99 5.28 4.08
CA SER A 63 4.59 6.62 4.55
C SER A 63 5.67 7.26 5.41
N VAL A 64 6.30 6.48 6.29
CA VAL A 64 7.38 6.95 7.15
C VAL A 64 8.58 7.39 6.31
N ALA A 65 8.99 6.56 5.36
CA ALA A 65 10.12 6.87 4.47
C ALA A 65 9.85 8.13 3.65
N GLU A 66 8.65 8.26 3.11
CA GLU A 66 8.26 9.41 2.29
C GLU A 66 8.23 10.70 3.10
N LYS A 67 7.72 10.65 4.33
CA LYS A 67 7.69 11.79 5.24
C LYS A 67 9.08 12.32 5.53
N SER A 68 10.10 11.45 5.52
CA SER A 68 11.50 11.80 5.72
C SER A 68 12.19 12.31 4.45
N GLY A 69 11.46 12.44 3.35
CA GLY A 69 11.99 12.99 2.11
C GLY A 69 12.48 11.95 1.11
N HIS A 70 12.26 10.65 1.36
CA HIS A 70 12.66 9.60 0.42
C HIS A 70 11.58 9.35 -0.61
N VAL A 71 11.99 9.06 -1.84
CA VAL A 71 11.08 8.72 -2.93
C VAL A 71 10.76 7.21 -2.85
N ILE A 72 9.48 6.88 -2.93
CA ILE A 72 9.02 5.50 -2.85
C ILE A 72 8.86 4.94 -4.27
N SER A 73 9.52 3.81 -4.54
CA SER A 73 9.40 3.09 -5.80
C SER A 73 8.38 1.98 -5.67
N LEU A 74 7.43 1.93 -6.59
CA LEU A 74 6.38 0.91 -6.61
C LEU A 74 6.71 -0.16 -7.65
N PHE A 75 6.36 -1.41 -7.34
CA PHE A 75 6.37 -2.49 -8.32
C PHE A 75 4.99 -3.15 -8.37
N GLU A 76 4.68 -3.78 -9.49
CA GLU A 76 3.36 -4.38 -9.68
C GLU A 76 3.17 -5.57 -8.75
N GLY A 77 2.14 -5.49 -7.89
CA GLY A 77 1.76 -6.56 -6.99
C GLY A 77 0.72 -7.50 -7.62
N SER A 78 -0.06 -8.14 -6.79
CA SER A 78 -1.11 -9.06 -7.22
C SER A 78 -2.38 -8.84 -6.40
N TYR A 79 -3.54 -8.91 -7.06
CA TYR A 79 -4.83 -8.85 -6.36
C TYR A 79 -5.05 -10.05 -5.44
N GLU A 80 -4.31 -11.13 -5.63
CA GLU A 80 -4.36 -12.30 -4.74
C GLU A 80 -3.56 -12.09 -3.47
N ASN A 81 -2.69 -11.08 -3.43
CA ASN A 81 -1.88 -10.73 -2.26
C ASN A 81 -2.72 -9.88 -1.31
N ILE A 82 -3.61 -10.51 -0.57
CA ILE A 82 -4.50 -9.83 0.35
C ILE A 82 -3.95 -9.86 1.78
N LYS A 83 -4.31 -8.85 2.56
CA LYS A 83 -4.02 -8.80 3.99
C LYS A 83 -5.27 -9.27 4.73
N ILE A 84 -5.13 -10.32 5.53
CA ILE A 84 -6.26 -10.88 6.29
C ILE A 84 -6.44 -10.04 7.55
N THR A 85 -7.48 -9.21 7.57
CA THR A 85 -7.79 -8.33 8.70
C THR A 85 -9.23 -8.44 9.17
N THR A 86 -10.13 -9.01 8.36
CA THR A 86 -11.55 -9.18 8.67
C THR A 86 -11.98 -10.61 8.42
N PRO A 87 -13.13 -11.07 9.01
CA PRO A 87 -13.66 -12.39 8.70
C PRO A 87 -13.91 -12.61 7.21
N GLU A 88 -14.35 -11.60 6.49
CA GLU A 88 -14.57 -11.67 5.03
C GLU A 88 -13.27 -11.95 4.29
N ASP A 89 -12.17 -11.37 4.73
CA ASP A 89 -10.86 -11.60 4.13
C ASP A 89 -10.43 -13.05 4.25
N LEU A 90 -10.80 -13.71 5.35
CA LEU A 90 -10.50 -15.13 5.55
C LEU A 90 -11.24 -15.98 4.53
N ILE A 91 -12.49 -15.66 4.22
CA ILE A 91 -13.29 -16.36 3.21
C ILE A 91 -12.64 -16.21 1.83
N VAL A 92 -12.22 -15.00 1.50
CA VAL A 92 -11.52 -14.72 0.24
C VAL A 92 -10.21 -15.51 0.16
N ALA A 93 -9.45 -15.54 1.26
CA ALA A 93 -8.18 -16.27 1.32
C ALA A 93 -8.39 -17.77 1.08
N GLU A 94 -9.42 -18.37 1.66
CA GLU A 94 -9.75 -19.77 1.45
C GLU A 94 -10.10 -20.04 0.00
N ALA A 95 -10.90 -19.19 -0.62
CA ALA A 95 -11.28 -19.33 -2.03
C ALA A 95 -10.06 -19.26 -2.96
N LEU A 96 -9.13 -18.33 -2.69
CA LEU A 96 -7.91 -18.21 -3.46
C LEU A 96 -7.03 -19.45 -3.31
N LEU A 97 -6.94 -19.98 -2.10
CA LEU A 97 -6.16 -21.18 -1.82
C LEU A 97 -6.71 -22.40 -2.56
N HIS A 98 -8.04 -22.56 -2.57
CA HIS A 98 -8.68 -23.65 -3.30
C HIS A 98 -8.45 -23.55 -4.81
N SER A 99 -8.51 -22.37 -5.38
CA SER A 99 -8.30 -22.19 -6.81
C SER A 99 -6.89 -22.59 -7.24
N LYS A 100 -5.91 -22.47 -6.34
CA LYS A 100 -4.51 -22.82 -6.65
C LYS A 100 -4.20 -24.31 -6.48
N ARG A 101 -5.08 -25.08 -5.88
CA ARG A 101 -4.92 -26.53 -5.69
C ARG A 101 -5.41 -27.36 -6.88
N LEU A 102 -6.07 -26.70 -7.82
CA LEU A 102 -6.55 -27.34 -9.05
C LEU A 102 -5.44 -27.34 -10.15
#